data_327f2a6c7fb5dcbf01a672cc9e25a678
#
_entry.id   327f2a6c7fb5dcbf01a672cc9e25a678
#
_cell.length_a   1.000
_cell.length_b   1.000
_cell.length_c   1.000
_cell.angle_alpha   90.00
_cell.angle_beta   90.00
_cell.angle_gamma   90.00
#
_symmetry.space_group_name_H-M   'P 1'
#
loop_
_entity.id
_entity.type
_entity.pdbx_description
1 polymer ?
#
loop_
_entity_poly.entity_id
_entity_poly.type
_entity_poly.pdbx_seq_one_letter_code
_entity_poly.pdbx_strand_id
1 'polypeptide(L)'
;MKEIVFENISKSYGKTKVVNNLNLTIKEGERLIILGPSGCGKSTTLRMIAGLEEPTSGKIYMDGKCVNDVKSGDRNVAMVFQNYALFPHMTVAENITYALKVHKLPKREIDERLKQAVDMLKLNGLEDRKPKDLSGGQRQRVALARAVVKRGDFFLLDEPLSNLDAQLRGHARKELVKIHEIYKQTFIYVTHDQVEAMTVGDRIALMNKGDLQMLDTPANVYNKPRNIFTAKFIGSPATNILNINYNRGYMSIGEQKIMIPEMWRDLIDEQGNIGLSLGIRPEHIELTKEKNSDAYMGTVKYIEDYGNKYGVYFEIEGNEVIAVMDNCDLKSNDIVYFLPNFEKIHLFNRETEISIGYPKELE
;
A
#
# COMPACT_ATOMS: atom_id res chain seq x y z
N MET A 1 3.05 3.51 26.18
CA MET A 1 2.79 3.76 24.74
C MET A 1 1.79 2.74 24.24
N LYS A 2 0.70 3.20 23.64
CA LYS A 2 -0.34 2.30 23.09
C LYS A 2 0.11 1.81 21.72
N GLU A 3 0.88 0.73 21.70
CA GLU A 3 1.39 0.11 20.46
C GLU A 3 0.84 -1.30 20.29
N ILE A 4 0.91 -1.81 19.06
CA ILE A 4 0.63 -3.22 18.75
C ILE A 4 1.92 -3.87 18.27
N VAL A 5 2.27 -5.00 18.87
CA VAL A 5 3.46 -5.77 18.50
C VAL A 5 3.07 -7.20 18.11
N PHE A 6 3.50 -7.61 16.94
CA PHE A 6 3.42 -8.98 16.46
C PHE A 6 4.78 -9.64 16.65
N GLU A 7 4.81 -10.74 17.38
CA GLU A 7 6.00 -11.57 17.56
C GLU A 7 5.78 -12.95 16.92
N ASN A 8 6.48 -13.19 15.81
CA ASN A 8 6.51 -14.46 15.07
C ASN A 8 5.11 -15.00 14.75
N ILE A 9 4.17 -14.10 14.42
CA ILE A 9 2.79 -14.47 14.14
C ILE A 9 2.68 -15.26 12.84
N SER A 10 2.07 -16.44 12.96
CA SER A 10 1.66 -17.24 11.80
C SER A 10 0.19 -17.64 11.91
N LYS A 11 -0.49 -17.70 10.75
CA LYS A 11 -1.87 -18.18 10.64
C LYS A 11 -1.99 -19.18 9.51
N SER A 12 -2.58 -20.33 9.82
CA SER A 12 -2.90 -21.36 8.83
C SER A 12 -4.36 -21.76 8.92
N TYR A 13 -4.97 -22.06 7.79
CA TYR A 13 -6.27 -22.70 7.66
C TYR A 13 -6.07 -24.10 7.05
N GLY A 14 -6.16 -25.12 7.87
CA GLY A 14 -5.77 -26.48 7.49
C GLY A 14 -4.31 -26.51 7.06
N LYS A 15 -4.04 -26.92 5.81
CA LYS A 15 -2.68 -26.98 5.25
C LYS A 15 -2.19 -25.66 4.62
N THR A 16 -3.08 -24.67 4.45
CA THR A 16 -2.76 -23.41 3.78
C THR A 16 -2.27 -22.39 4.80
N LYS A 17 -1.01 -21.98 4.68
CA LYS A 17 -0.41 -20.93 5.49
C LYS A 17 -0.71 -19.57 4.87
N VAL A 18 -1.42 -18.69 5.60
CA VAL A 18 -1.92 -17.41 5.11
C VAL A 18 -1.11 -16.23 5.63
N VAL A 19 -0.54 -16.36 6.83
CA VAL A 19 0.42 -15.39 7.39
C VAL A 19 1.62 -16.16 7.90
N ASN A 20 2.82 -15.72 7.52
CA ASN A 20 4.07 -16.43 7.77
C ASN A 20 4.97 -15.58 8.66
N ASN A 21 5.21 -16.04 9.90
CA ASN A 21 6.22 -15.48 10.79
C ASN A 21 6.28 -13.94 10.79
N LEU A 22 5.11 -13.30 10.83
CA LEU A 22 4.99 -11.84 10.79
C LEU A 22 5.54 -11.23 12.06
N ASN A 23 6.52 -10.35 11.91
CA ASN A 23 7.05 -9.48 12.94
C ASN A 23 6.78 -8.04 12.54
N LEU A 24 6.02 -7.30 13.35
CA LEU A 24 5.54 -5.97 13.02
C LEU A 24 5.25 -5.18 14.30
N THR A 25 5.73 -3.95 14.38
CA THR A 25 5.37 -3.01 15.44
C THR A 25 4.61 -1.84 14.83
N ILE A 26 3.42 -1.57 15.38
CA ILE A 26 2.55 -0.44 15.02
C ILE A 26 2.60 0.56 16.16
N LYS A 27 3.06 1.78 15.87
CA LYS A 27 3.28 2.81 16.88
C LYS A 27 1.98 3.53 17.25
N GLU A 28 1.93 4.10 18.44
CA GLU A 28 0.83 4.94 18.90
C GLU A 28 0.61 6.12 17.94
N GLY A 29 -0.65 6.36 17.55
CA GLY A 29 -1.04 7.45 16.65
C GLY A 29 -0.61 7.29 15.19
N GLU A 30 -0.01 6.15 14.83
CA GLU A 30 0.43 5.86 13.46
C GLU A 30 -0.74 5.46 12.55
N ARG A 31 -0.67 5.86 11.29
CA ARG A 31 -1.52 5.32 10.20
C ARG A 31 -0.74 4.26 9.46
N LEU A 32 -0.83 3.01 9.90
CA LEU A 32 -0.23 1.87 9.20
C LEU A 32 -1.18 1.35 8.13
N ILE A 33 -0.69 1.27 6.90
CA ILE A 33 -1.39 0.65 5.79
C ILE A 33 -0.85 -0.76 5.57
N ILE A 34 -1.73 -1.77 5.60
CA ILE A 34 -1.40 -3.13 5.17
C ILE A 34 -1.84 -3.26 3.72
N LEU A 35 -0.86 -3.29 2.82
CA LEU A 35 -1.05 -3.31 1.36
C LEU A 35 -0.62 -4.65 0.77
N GLY A 36 -1.21 -5.04 -0.34
CA GLY A 36 -0.77 -6.22 -1.10
C GLY A 36 -1.88 -6.82 -1.98
N PRO A 37 -1.56 -7.82 -2.80
CA PRO A 37 -2.52 -8.48 -3.67
C PRO A 37 -3.61 -9.21 -2.88
N SER A 38 -4.71 -9.57 -3.57
CA SER A 38 -5.80 -10.34 -2.97
C SER A 38 -5.28 -11.67 -2.43
N GLY A 39 -5.76 -12.08 -1.26
CA GLY A 39 -5.39 -13.37 -0.65
C GLY A 39 -4.01 -13.42 0.03
N CYS A 40 -3.25 -12.32 0.12
CA CYS A 40 -1.93 -12.32 0.75
C CYS A 40 -1.92 -12.24 2.28
N GLY A 41 -3.09 -12.28 2.97
CA GLY A 41 -3.17 -12.33 4.43
C GLY A 41 -3.56 -11.02 5.14
N LYS A 42 -3.81 -9.91 4.42
CA LYS A 42 -4.11 -8.58 4.98
C LYS A 42 -5.30 -8.58 5.96
N SER A 43 -6.49 -8.96 5.49
CA SER A 43 -7.70 -8.99 6.33
C SER A 43 -7.59 -10.00 7.46
N THR A 44 -6.87 -11.12 7.26
CA THR A 44 -6.56 -12.07 8.32
C THR A 44 -5.72 -11.43 9.41
N THR A 45 -4.68 -10.67 9.04
CA THR A 45 -3.84 -9.92 9.97
C THR A 45 -4.67 -8.90 10.76
N LEU A 46 -5.53 -8.15 10.08
CA LEU A 46 -6.43 -7.18 10.74
C LEU A 46 -7.40 -7.87 11.71
N ARG A 47 -7.98 -9.02 11.32
CA ARG A 47 -8.90 -9.79 12.16
C ARG A 47 -8.21 -10.40 13.38
N MET A 48 -6.94 -10.76 13.28
CA MET A 48 -6.15 -11.20 14.43
C MET A 48 -5.94 -10.05 15.43
N ILE A 49 -5.73 -8.80 14.99
CA ILE A 49 -5.71 -7.62 15.89
C ILE A 49 -7.08 -7.47 16.57
N ALA A 50 -8.16 -7.56 15.80
CA ALA A 50 -9.51 -7.42 16.33
C ALA A 50 -9.95 -8.54 17.29
N GLY A 51 -9.21 -9.66 17.37
CA GLY A 51 -9.59 -10.85 18.13
C GLY A 51 -10.77 -11.61 17.51
N LEU A 52 -10.97 -11.46 16.20
CA LEU A 52 -11.93 -12.20 15.40
C LEU A 52 -11.34 -13.47 14.80
N GLU A 53 -10.01 -13.55 14.78
CA GLU A 53 -9.22 -14.70 14.36
C GLU A 53 -8.10 -14.94 15.39
N GLU A 54 -7.82 -16.20 15.69
CA GLU A 54 -6.71 -16.58 16.55
C GLU A 54 -5.46 -16.89 15.71
N PRO A 55 -4.27 -16.43 16.10
CA PRO A 55 -3.04 -16.87 15.44
C PRO A 55 -2.82 -18.38 15.67
N THR A 56 -2.22 -19.05 14.69
CA THR A 56 -1.83 -20.46 14.84
C THR A 56 -0.59 -20.59 15.73
N SER A 57 0.32 -19.59 15.66
CA SER A 57 1.50 -19.46 16.50
C SER A 57 1.93 -18.01 16.62
N GLY A 58 2.79 -17.73 17.60
CA GLY A 58 3.26 -16.38 17.91
C GLY A 58 2.36 -15.64 18.88
N LYS A 59 2.71 -14.37 19.19
CA LYS A 59 2.01 -13.55 20.17
C LYS A 59 1.72 -12.16 19.64
N ILE A 60 0.53 -11.65 19.97
CA ILE A 60 0.14 -10.27 19.72
C ILE A 60 0.08 -9.56 21.06
N TYR A 61 0.78 -8.44 21.14
CA TYR A 61 0.73 -7.56 22.30
C TYR A 61 0.04 -6.25 21.94
N MET A 62 -0.79 -5.76 22.84
CA MET A 62 -1.40 -4.44 22.78
C MET A 62 -1.11 -3.75 24.10
N ASP A 63 -0.48 -2.57 24.05
CA ASP A 63 -0.05 -1.83 25.25
C ASP A 63 0.78 -2.71 26.21
N GLY A 64 1.70 -3.50 25.65
CA GLY A 64 2.58 -4.41 26.38
C GLY A 64 1.93 -5.68 26.95
N LYS A 65 0.62 -5.87 26.75
CA LYS A 65 -0.14 -7.03 27.23
C LYS A 65 -0.41 -8.00 26.09
N CYS A 66 -0.12 -9.29 26.29
CA CYS A 66 -0.50 -10.33 25.33
C CYS A 66 -2.02 -10.44 25.27
N VAL A 67 -2.57 -10.35 24.04
CA VAL A 67 -4.02 -10.33 23.80
C VAL A 67 -4.54 -11.56 23.06
N ASN A 68 -3.74 -12.60 22.89
CA ASN A 68 -4.18 -13.80 22.17
C ASN A 68 -5.50 -14.36 22.72
N ASP A 69 -5.60 -14.46 24.04
CA ASP A 69 -6.78 -15.01 24.76
C ASP A 69 -7.83 -13.95 25.13
N VAL A 70 -7.59 -12.67 24.78
CA VAL A 70 -8.51 -11.57 25.06
C VAL A 70 -9.61 -11.53 24.01
N LYS A 71 -10.87 -11.54 24.44
CA LYS A 71 -12.03 -11.47 23.55
C LYS A 71 -12.07 -10.15 22.77
N SER A 72 -12.58 -10.18 21.54
CA SER A 72 -12.66 -9.00 20.66
C SER A 72 -13.32 -7.78 21.32
N GLY A 73 -14.39 -8.00 22.13
CA GLY A 73 -15.09 -6.92 22.83
C GLY A 73 -14.23 -6.16 23.85
N ASP A 74 -13.20 -6.80 24.39
CA ASP A 74 -12.35 -6.29 25.46
C ASP A 74 -11.01 -5.72 24.98
N ARG A 75 -10.74 -5.76 23.64
CA ARG A 75 -9.49 -5.25 23.05
C ARG A 75 -9.47 -3.75 22.79
N ASN A 76 -10.50 -3.02 23.15
CA ASN A 76 -10.61 -1.57 22.91
C ASN A 76 -10.34 -1.14 21.47
N VAL A 77 -10.75 -1.94 20.49
CA VAL A 77 -10.64 -1.65 19.05
C VAL A 77 -11.98 -1.20 18.48
N ALA A 78 -11.97 -0.31 17.50
CA ALA A 78 -13.12 0.00 16.66
C ALA A 78 -12.83 -0.50 15.24
N MET A 79 -13.78 -1.21 14.61
CA MET A 79 -13.56 -1.81 13.30
C MET A 79 -14.64 -1.43 12.29
N VAL A 80 -14.21 -1.10 11.09
CA VAL A 80 -15.05 -0.93 9.90
C VAL A 80 -14.77 -2.11 8.96
N PHE A 81 -15.79 -2.87 8.63
CA PHE A 81 -15.73 -4.02 7.74
C PHE A 81 -15.91 -3.61 6.28
N GLN A 82 -15.40 -4.38 5.36
CA GLN A 82 -15.49 -4.17 3.91
C GLN A 82 -16.96 -4.01 3.42
N ASN A 83 -17.90 -4.79 3.97
CA ASN A 83 -19.32 -4.72 3.66
C ASN A 83 -20.09 -3.75 4.57
N TYR A 84 -19.35 -2.90 5.34
CA TYR A 84 -19.87 -1.96 6.33
C TYR A 84 -20.59 -2.62 7.53
N ALA A 85 -21.13 -3.82 7.41
CA ALA A 85 -21.80 -4.61 8.44
C ALA A 85 -22.80 -3.79 9.27
N LEU A 86 -23.61 -2.94 8.61
CA LEU A 86 -24.69 -2.18 9.27
C LEU A 86 -25.84 -3.10 9.63
N PHE A 87 -26.46 -2.85 10.79
CA PHE A 87 -27.65 -3.57 11.22
C PHE A 87 -28.86 -3.11 10.38
N PRO A 88 -29.43 -3.98 9.51
CA PRO A 88 -30.40 -3.56 8.50
C PRO A 88 -31.75 -3.12 9.09
N HIS A 89 -32.08 -3.59 10.28
CA HIS A 89 -33.33 -3.26 11.00
C HIS A 89 -33.25 -1.98 11.82
N MET A 90 -32.06 -1.47 12.10
CA MET A 90 -31.79 -0.27 12.89
C MET A 90 -31.69 0.97 12.01
N THR A 91 -32.06 2.13 12.56
CA THR A 91 -31.83 3.43 11.93
C THR A 91 -30.34 3.81 11.91
N VAL A 92 -29.98 4.89 11.23
CA VAL A 92 -28.61 5.47 11.24
C VAL A 92 -28.19 5.79 12.68
N ALA A 93 -29.02 6.54 13.42
CA ALA A 93 -28.74 6.90 14.81
C ALA A 93 -28.55 5.66 15.70
N GLU A 94 -29.40 4.64 15.52
CA GLU A 94 -29.30 3.39 16.29
C GLU A 94 -28.03 2.60 15.94
N ASN A 95 -27.67 2.50 14.65
CA ASN A 95 -26.41 1.88 14.21
C ASN A 95 -25.19 2.58 14.83
N ILE A 96 -25.15 3.91 14.79
CA ILE A 96 -24.04 4.69 15.34
C ILE A 96 -23.93 4.50 16.85
N THR A 97 -25.04 4.57 17.57
CA THR A 97 -25.04 4.56 19.04
C THR A 97 -25.04 3.15 19.66
N TYR A 98 -25.16 2.11 18.86
CA TYR A 98 -25.31 0.73 19.35
C TYR A 98 -24.25 0.32 20.38
N ALA A 99 -22.96 0.48 20.05
CA ALA A 99 -21.88 0.13 20.95
C ALA A 99 -21.91 0.93 22.26
N LEU A 100 -22.26 2.21 22.22
CA LEU A 100 -22.35 3.06 23.40
C LEU A 100 -23.47 2.60 24.34
N LYS A 101 -24.60 2.17 23.78
CA LYS A 101 -25.72 1.60 24.53
C LYS A 101 -25.37 0.26 25.18
N VAL A 102 -24.64 -0.62 24.45
CA VAL A 102 -24.16 -1.90 25.00
C VAL A 102 -23.22 -1.68 26.18
N HIS A 103 -22.34 -0.69 26.09
CA HIS A 103 -21.42 -0.29 27.19
C HIS A 103 -22.12 0.56 28.27
N LYS A 104 -23.47 0.77 28.18
CA LYS A 104 -24.28 1.49 29.15
C LYS A 104 -23.79 2.91 29.47
N LEU A 105 -23.29 3.64 28.46
CA LEU A 105 -22.92 5.05 28.62
C LEU A 105 -24.14 5.91 28.99
N PRO A 106 -23.97 7.03 29.72
CA PRO A 106 -25.03 7.97 30.01
C PRO A 106 -25.68 8.52 28.74
N LYS A 107 -27.02 8.68 28.74
CA LYS A 107 -27.76 9.16 27.56
C LYS A 107 -27.21 10.47 27.01
N ARG A 108 -26.90 11.41 27.88
CA ARG A 108 -26.32 12.71 27.48
C ARG A 108 -25.04 12.55 26.67
N GLU A 109 -24.14 11.65 27.09
CA GLU A 109 -22.88 11.39 26.40
C GLU A 109 -23.11 10.70 25.03
N ILE A 110 -24.11 9.78 24.97
CA ILE A 110 -24.50 9.14 23.71
C ILE A 110 -24.98 10.19 22.71
N ASP A 111 -25.88 11.10 23.16
CA ASP A 111 -26.48 12.13 22.31
C ASP A 111 -25.40 13.14 21.83
N GLU A 112 -24.44 13.54 22.70
CA GLU A 112 -23.33 14.41 22.36
C GLU A 112 -22.39 13.77 21.32
N ARG A 113 -22.01 12.49 21.52
CA ARG A 113 -21.15 11.77 20.58
C ARG A 113 -21.84 11.51 19.24
N LEU A 114 -23.14 11.18 19.27
CA LEU A 114 -23.93 11.01 18.04
C LEU A 114 -23.93 12.30 17.22
N LYS A 115 -24.25 13.43 17.85
CA LYS A 115 -24.29 14.74 17.19
C LYS A 115 -22.94 15.06 16.56
N GLN A 116 -21.84 14.92 17.30
CA GLN A 116 -20.48 15.16 16.79
C GLN A 116 -20.16 14.31 15.54
N ALA A 117 -20.50 13.02 15.57
CA ALA A 117 -20.23 12.12 14.44
C ALA A 117 -21.14 12.41 13.23
N VAL A 118 -22.41 12.73 13.46
CA VAL A 118 -23.37 13.13 12.40
C VAL A 118 -22.90 14.41 11.70
N ASP A 119 -22.53 15.43 12.47
CA ASP A 119 -22.04 16.70 11.93
C ASP A 119 -20.73 16.50 11.15
N MET A 120 -19.75 15.77 11.71
CA MET A 120 -18.45 15.52 11.12
C MET A 120 -18.56 14.78 9.77
N LEU A 121 -19.40 13.74 9.72
CA LEU A 121 -19.56 12.87 8.55
C LEU A 121 -20.71 13.27 7.63
N LYS A 122 -21.29 14.48 7.86
CA LYS A 122 -22.36 15.05 7.03
C LYS A 122 -23.54 14.07 6.86
N LEU A 123 -24.03 13.54 7.99
CA LEU A 123 -25.16 12.62 8.05
C LEU A 123 -26.44 13.30 8.54
N ASN A 124 -26.43 14.64 8.68
CA ASN A 124 -27.57 15.41 9.14
C ASN A 124 -28.82 15.17 8.27
N GLY A 125 -29.96 14.90 8.92
CA GLY A 125 -31.23 14.60 8.26
C GLY A 125 -31.35 13.17 7.75
N LEU A 126 -30.38 12.29 8.06
CA LEU A 126 -30.40 10.87 7.72
C LEU A 126 -30.58 9.97 8.96
N GLU A 127 -30.67 10.53 10.15
CA GLU A 127 -30.59 9.84 11.45
C GLU A 127 -31.69 8.77 11.60
N ASP A 128 -32.88 9.02 11.07
CA ASP A 128 -34.05 8.13 11.16
C ASP A 128 -34.14 7.14 9.99
N ARG A 129 -33.29 7.27 8.97
CA ARG A 129 -33.27 6.36 7.81
C ARG A 129 -32.65 5.01 8.17
N LYS A 130 -33.04 3.97 7.43
CA LYS A 130 -32.45 2.63 7.52
C LYS A 130 -31.38 2.42 6.44
N PRO A 131 -30.46 1.48 6.61
CA PRO A 131 -29.39 1.21 5.64
C PRO A 131 -29.85 0.98 4.19
N LYS A 132 -31.04 0.40 3.99
CA LYS A 132 -31.64 0.18 2.66
C LYS A 132 -31.95 1.47 1.91
N ASP A 133 -32.21 2.57 2.65
CA ASP A 133 -32.60 3.87 2.11
C ASP A 133 -31.40 4.80 1.89
N LEU A 134 -30.16 4.27 2.01
CA LEU A 134 -28.92 5.01 1.91
C LEU A 134 -28.14 4.63 0.65
N SER A 135 -27.43 5.61 0.06
CA SER A 135 -26.41 5.35 -0.97
C SER A 135 -25.20 4.60 -0.41
N GLY A 136 -24.35 4.04 -1.27
CA GLY A 136 -23.10 3.36 -0.87
C GLY A 136 -22.21 4.24 0.00
N GLY A 137 -21.97 5.48 -0.43
CA GLY A 137 -21.17 6.44 0.34
C GLY A 137 -21.82 6.87 1.66
N GLN A 138 -23.15 6.94 1.73
CA GLN A 138 -23.85 7.20 2.98
C GLN A 138 -23.72 6.02 3.96
N ARG A 139 -23.87 4.77 3.49
CA ARG A 139 -23.66 3.57 4.32
C ARG A 139 -22.25 3.52 4.88
N GLN A 140 -21.26 3.82 4.06
CA GLN A 140 -19.85 3.90 4.51
C GLN A 140 -19.67 4.94 5.63
N ARG A 141 -20.18 6.18 5.45
CA ARG A 141 -20.09 7.22 6.48
C ARG A 141 -20.78 6.82 7.77
N VAL A 142 -21.90 6.11 7.71
CA VAL A 142 -22.56 5.56 8.90
C VAL A 142 -21.68 4.52 9.59
N ALA A 143 -21.00 3.64 8.85
CA ALA A 143 -20.08 2.66 9.42
C ALA A 143 -18.86 3.34 10.07
N LEU A 144 -18.30 4.38 9.43
CA LEU A 144 -17.25 5.21 10.02
C LEU A 144 -17.74 5.91 11.29
N ALA A 145 -18.94 6.53 11.28
CA ALA A 145 -19.53 7.17 12.45
C ALA A 145 -19.65 6.20 13.62
N ARG A 146 -20.17 4.98 13.35
CA ARG A 146 -20.32 3.92 14.37
C ARG A 146 -18.97 3.54 15.00
N ALA A 147 -17.91 3.52 14.22
CA ALA A 147 -16.58 3.21 14.73
C ALA A 147 -15.96 4.39 15.49
N VAL A 148 -16.08 5.62 14.98
CA VAL A 148 -15.56 6.84 15.60
C VAL A 148 -16.15 7.11 16.98
N VAL A 149 -17.48 6.96 17.17
CA VAL A 149 -18.12 7.23 18.46
C VAL A 149 -17.66 6.30 19.58
N LYS A 150 -17.18 5.10 19.24
CA LYS A 150 -16.66 4.13 20.22
C LYS A 150 -15.39 4.65 20.91
N ARG A 151 -14.60 5.50 20.23
CA ARG A 151 -13.34 6.07 20.76
C ARG A 151 -12.37 4.99 21.27
N GLY A 152 -12.25 3.89 20.51
CA GLY A 152 -11.23 2.86 20.79
C GLY A 152 -9.82 3.40 20.58
N ASP A 153 -8.81 2.79 21.19
CA ASP A 153 -7.42 3.19 21.03
C ASP A 153 -6.92 2.88 19.60
N PHE A 154 -7.46 1.84 18.99
CA PHE A 154 -7.09 1.36 17.67
C PHE A 154 -8.28 1.36 16.73
N PHE A 155 -8.10 1.92 15.56
CA PHE A 155 -9.13 2.04 14.52
C PHE A 155 -8.77 1.14 13.34
N LEU A 156 -9.52 0.07 13.16
CA LEU A 156 -9.26 -0.98 12.18
C LEU A 156 -10.17 -0.79 10.97
N LEU A 157 -9.60 -0.73 9.78
CA LEU A 157 -10.29 -0.45 8.52
C LEU A 157 -10.01 -1.57 7.51
N ASP A 158 -11.00 -2.45 7.27
CA ASP A 158 -10.88 -3.56 6.30
C ASP A 158 -11.47 -3.13 4.96
N GLU A 159 -10.63 -2.69 4.03
CA GLU A 159 -10.98 -2.20 2.69
C GLU A 159 -12.19 -1.22 2.69
N PRO A 160 -12.16 -0.16 3.48
CA PRO A 160 -13.36 0.66 3.73
C PRO A 160 -13.84 1.45 2.52
N LEU A 161 -13.02 1.59 1.46
CA LEU A 161 -13.35 2.36 0.25
C LEU A 161 -13.59 1.49 -0.99
N SER A 162 -13.44 0.17 -0.90
CA SER A 162 -13.51 -0.75 -2.05
C SER A 162 -14.84 -0.70 -2.82
N ASN A 163 -15.94 -0.43 -2.11
CA ASN A 163 -17.29 -0.41 -2.68
C ASN A 163 -17.75 0.98 -3.20
N LEU A 164 -16.81 1.94 -3.31
CA LEU A 164 -17.09 3.28 -3.82
C LEU A 164 -16.57 3.45 -5.25
N ASP A 165 -17.23 4.31 -6.01
CA ASP A 165 -16.69 4.80 -7.28
C ASP A 165 -15.44 5.69 -7.07
N ALA A 166 -14.70 5.94 -8.16
CA ALA A 166 -13.42 6.65 -8.09
C ALA A 166 -13.54 8.09 -7.54
N GLN A 167 -14.63 8.80 -7.85
CA GLN A 167 -14.85 10.16 -7.40
C GLN A 167 -15.12 10.21 -5.89
N LEU A 168 -15.99 9.32 -5.41
CA LEU A 168 -16.29 9.22 -3.99
C LEU A 168 -15.09 8.74 -3.16
N ARG A 169 -14.23 7.84 -3.69
CA ARG A 169 -13.00 7.41 -3.01
C ARG A 169 -12.09 8.59 -2.67
N GLY A 170 -11.90 9.54 -3.60
CA GLY A 170 -11.08 10.72 -3.37
C GLY A 170 -11.56 11.58 -2.20
N HIS A 171 -12.88 11.75 -2.07
CA HIS A 171 -13.48 12.48 -0.95
C HIS A 171 -13.36 11.68 0.37
N ALA A 172 -13.64 10.39 0.34
CA ALA A 172 -13.62 9.54 1.53
C ALA A 172 -12.21 9.40 2.12
N ARG A 173 -11.14 9.37 1.28
CA ARG A 173 -9.75 9.40 1.77
C ARG A 173 -9.46 10.67 2.59
N LYS A 174 -9.89 11.85 2.11
CA LYS A 174 -9.73 13.11 2.86
C LYS A 174 -10.50 13.10 4.18
N GLU A 175 -11.69 12.51 4.22
CA GLU A 175 -12.47 12.34 5.44
C GLU A 175 -11.75 11.45 6.45
N LEU A 176 -11.14 10.32 6.02
CA LEU A 176 -10.37 9.44 6.90
C LEU A 176 -9.15 10.14 7.50
N VAL A 177 -8.38 10.87 6.70
CA VAL A 177 -7.24 11.66 7.19
C VAL A 177 -7.70 12.67 8.22
N LYS A 178 -8.80 13.40 7.97
CA LYS A 178 -9.38 14.37 8.91
C LYS A 178 -9.83 13.73 10.23
N ILE A 179 -10.45 12.54 10.16
CA ILE A 179 -10.83 11.78 11.36
C ILE A 179 -9.59 11.48 12.20
N HIS A 180 -8.52 11.00 11.57
CA HIS A 180 -7.26 10.74 12.26
C HIS A 180 -6.65 12.00 12.89
N GLU A 181 -6.64 13.13 12.18
CA GLU A 181 -6.13 14.41 12.69
C GLU A 181 -6.87 14.88 13.96
N ILE A 182 -8.18 14.63 14.04
CA ILE A 182 -9.01 15.03 15.17
C ILE A 182 -8.83 14.10 16.36
N TYR A 183 -8.84 12.80 16.14
CA TYR A 183 -8.86 11.81 17.23
C TYR A 183 -7.49 11.24 17.59
N LYS A 184 -6.49 11.37 16.71
CA LYS A 184 -5.11 10.88 16.90
C LYS A 184 -5.03 9.38 17.29
N GLN A 185 -6.05 8.60 16.92
CA GLN A 185 -6.08 7.15 17.16
C GLN A 185 -5.09 6.45 16.24
N THR A 186 -4.57 5.30 16.68
CA THR A 186 -3.74 4.46 15.81
C THR A 186 -4.64 3.82 14.73
N PHE A 187 -4.36 4.08 13.45
CA PHE A 187 -5.09 3.52 12.32
C PHE A 187 -4.36 2.32 11.75
N ILE A 188 -5.07 1.22 11.59
CA ILE A 188 -4.62 0.06 10.84
C ILE A 188 -5.58 -0.13 9.67
N TYR A 189 -5.10 0.15 8.48
CA TYR A 189 -5.90 0.25 7.27
C TYR A 189 -5.47 -0.81 6.25
N VAL A 190 -6.35 -1.72 5.90
CA VAL A 190 -6.14 -2.72 4.85
C VAL A 190 -6.70 -2.21 3.53
N THR A 191 -5.89 -2.28 2.49
CA THR A 191 -6.31 -1.97 1.12
C THR A 191 -5.50 -2.76 0.09
N HIS A 192 -6.00 -2.84 -1.13
CA HIS A 192 -5.26 -3.25 -2.32
C HIS A 192 -4.99 -2.06 -3.27
N ASP A 193 -5.50 -0.87 -2.95
CA ASP A 193 -5.32 0.36 -3.73
C ASP A 193 -4.03 1.07 -3.32
N GLN A 194 -3.09 1.18 -4.27
CA GLN A 194 -1.79 1.82 -4.04
C GLN A 194 -1.92 3.32 -3.76
N VAL A 195 -2.90 4.00 -4.41
CA VAL A 195 -3.11 5.43 -4.20
C VAL A 195 -3.60 5.70 -2.79
N GLU A 196 -4.46 4.83 -2.23
CA GLU A 196 -4.87 4.91 -0.83
C GLU A 196 -3.66 4.76 0.09
N ALA A 197 -2.83 3.72 -0.15
CA ALA A 197 -1.65 3.46 0.67
C ALA A 197 -0.66 4.63 0.65
N MET A 198 -0.38 5.17 -0.53
CA MET A 198 0.58 6.27 -0.69
C MET A 198 0.08 7.61 -0.13
N THR A 199 -1.25 7.83 -0.07
CA THR A 199 -1.81 9.13 0.33
C THR A 199 -2.31 9.19 1.77
N VAL A 200 -2.66 8.04 2.37
CA VAL A 200 -3.24 8.00 3.72
C VAL A 200 -2.21 7.56 4.76
N GLY A 201 -1.27 6.67 4.40
CA GLY A 201 -0.37 6.02 5.34
C GLY A 201 0.82 6.88 5.78
N ASP A 202 1.24 6.69 7.03
CA ASP A 202 2.55 7.12 7.53
C ASP A 202 3.59 6.05 7.22
N ARG A 203 3.20 4.76 7.31
CA ARG A 203 3.99 3.61 6.87
C ARG A 203 3.12 2.60 6.13
N ILE A 204 3.76 1.85 5.24
CA ILE A 204 3.15 0.78 4.45
C ILE A 204 3.82 -0.54 4.82
N ALA A 205 3.03 -1.50 5.29
CA ALA A 205 3.40 -2.91 5.41
C ALA A 205 2.94 -3.63 4.13
N LEU A 206 3.85 -3.82 3.18
CA LEU A 206 3.55 -4.53 1.93
C LEU A 206 3.66 -6.04 2.16
N MET A 207 2.55 -6.73 1.94
CA MET A 207 2.46 -8.19 2.10
C MET A 207 2.33 -8.90 0.76
N ASN A 208 2.95 -10.07 0.65
CA ASN A 208 2.77 -10.98 -0.48
C ASN A 208 2.85 -12.44 -0.02
N LYS A 209 1.90 -13.27 -0.41
CA LYS A 209 1.83 -14.72 -0.10
C LYS A 209 2.05 -15.02 1.40
N GLY A 210 1.54 -14.17 2.27
CA GLY A 210 1.65 -14.32 3.72
C GLY A 210 2.91 -13.70 4.34
N ASP A 211 3.87 -13.25 3.56
CA ASP A 211 5.13 -12.67 4.02
C ASP A 211 5.11 -11.14 3.94
N LEU A 212 5.75 -10.50 4.93
CA LEU A 212 6.03 -9.07 4.91
C LEU A 212 7.22 -8.79 3.97
N GLN A 213 6.96 -8.16 2.85
CA GLN A 213 7.98 -7.84 1.85
C GLN A 213 8.76 -6.58 2.19
N MET A 214 8.06 -5.55 2.67
CA MET A 214 8.65 -4.27 3.05
C MET A 214 7.76 -3.56 4.08
N LEU A 215 8.39 -2.82 4.99
CA LEU A 215 7.73 -1.96 5.97
C LEU A 215 8.49 -0.64 6.04
N ASP A 216 7.95 0.40 5.44
CA ASP A 216 8.60 1.71 5.39
C ASP A 216 7.59 2.83 5.10
N THR A 217 8.06 4.09 5.05
CA THR A 217 7.28 5.24 4.59
C THR A 217 6.85 5.07 3.13
N PRO A 218 5.74 5.67 2.68
CA PRO A 218 5.33 5.65 1.29
C PRO A 218 6.45 6.07 0.32
N ALA A 219 7.19 7.12 0.67
CA ALA A 219 8.31 7.61 -0.14
C ALA A 219 9.40 6.54 -0.33
N ASN A 220 9.79 5.84 0.73
CA ASN A 220 10.81 4.80 0.64
C ASN A 220 10.31 3.56 -0.10
N VAL A 221 9.06 3.14 0.12
CA VAL A 221 8.46 2.00 -0.61
C VAL A 221 8.45 2.26 -2.11
N TYR A 222 8.24 3.52 -2.54
CA TYR A 222 8.29 3.92 -3.94
C TYR A 222 9.71 4.09 -4.47
N ASN A 223 10.56 4.85 -3.77
CA ASN A 223 11.86 5.26 -4.28
C ASN A 223 13.00 4.29 -3.96
N LYS A 224 12.85 3.45 -2.92
CA LYS A 224 13.88 2.51 -2.46
C LYS A 224 13.30 1.12 -2.22
N PRO A 225 12.68 0.48 -3.24
CA PRO A 225 12.03 -0.82 -3.08
C PRO A 225 13.05 -1.88 -2.63
N ARG A 226 12.68 -2.65 -1.60
CA ARG A 226 13.54 -3.68 -1.02
C ARG A 226 13.79 -4.87 -1.95
N ASN A 227 12.86 -5.15 -2.86
CA ASN A 227 12.94 -6.29 -3.78
C ASN A 227 12.17 -6.01 -5.07
N ILE A 228 12.34 -6.89 -6.06
CA ILE A 228 11.67 -6.80 -7.37
C ILE A 228 10.15 -6.82 -7.22
N PHE A 229 9.61 -7.63 -6.30
CA PHE A 229 8.16 -7.64 -6.06
C PHE A 229 7.65 -6.25 -5.66
N THR A 230 8.31 -5.59 -4.70
CA THR A 230 7.95 -4.24 -4.25
C THR A 230 8.02 -3.23 -5.40
N ALA A 231 9.11 -3.27 -6.19
CA ALA A 231 9.30 -2.38 -7.33
C ALA A 231 8.19 -2.53 -8.38
N LYS A 232 7.80 -3.77 -8.70
CA LYS A 232 6.72 -4.08 -9.67
C LYS A 232 5.33 -3.81 -9.14
N PHE A 233 5.10 -4.08 -7.86
CA PHE A 233 3.77 -3.93 -7.26
C PHE A 233 3.40 -2.46 -7.04
N ILE A 234 4.38 -1.60 -6.75
CA ILE A 234 4.17 -0.16 -6.49
C ILE A 234 4.45 0.65 -7.75
N GLY A 235 3.41 1.30 -8.25
CA GLY A 235 3.44 2.10 -9.47
C GLY A 235 2.56 1.51 -10.58
N SER A 236 2.05 2.38 -11.45
CA SER A 236 1.24 2.01 -12.61
C SER A 236 1.54 2.97 -13.77
N PRO A 237 2.13 2.46 -14.83
CA PRO A 237 2.55 1.08 -15.10
C PRO A 237 3.64 0.56 -14.13
N ALA A 238 3.85 -0.77 -14.10
CA ALA A 238 4.84 -1.40 -13.25
C ALA A 238 6.28 -1.01 -13.63
N THR A 239 7.21 -1.06 -12.67
CA THR A 239 8.65 -0.88 -12.90
C THR A 239 9.15 -1.90 -13.93
N ASN A 240 9.88 -1.42 -14.94
CA ASN A 240 10.60 -2.27 -15.87
C ASN A 240 11.72 -3.01 -15.13
N ILE A 241 11.84 -4.33 -15.36
CA ILE A 241 12.92 -5.14 -14.79
C ILE A 241 13.66 -5.82 -15.95
N LEU A 242 14.93 -5.45 -16.10
CA LEU A 242 15.79 -5.94 -17.19
C LEU A 242 16.97 -6.71 -16.61
N ASN A 243 17.21 -7.90 -17.13
CA ASN A 243 18.43 -8.64 -16.80
C ASN A 243 19.62 -7.96 -17.45
N ILE A 244 20.62 -7.63 -16.64
CA ILE A 244 21.84 -6.96 -17.10
C ILE A 244 23.06 -7.79 -16.75
N ASN A 245 24.15 -7.58 -17.51
CA ASN A 245 25.47 -8.05 -17.14
C ASN A 245 26.36 -6.85 -16.83
N TYR A 246 27.12 -6.94 -15.75
CA TYR A 246 28.10 -5.93 -15.36
C TYR A 246 29.49 -6.44 -15.58
N ASN A 247 30.34 -5.64 -16.23
CA ASN A 247 31.73 -5.96 -16.41
C ASN A 247 32.57 -4.67 -16.52
N ARG A 248 33.50 -4.50 -15.58
CA ARG A 248 34.50 -3.39 -15.57
C ARG A 248 33.91 -2.00 -15.81
N GLY A 249 32.83 -1.67 -15.10
CA GLY A 249 32.16 -0.37 -15.19
C GLY A 249 31.16 -0.22 -16.34
N TYR A 250 30.89 -1.29 -17.09
CA TYR A 250 29.91 -1.32 -18.15
C TYR A 250 28.72 -2.20 -17.75
N MET A 251 27.54 -1.68 -17.99
CA MET A 251 26.27 -2.39 -17.85
C MET A 251 25.74 -2.74 -19.23
N SER A 252 25.44 -4.02 -19.49
CA SER A 252 24.99 -4.47 -20.81
C SER A 252 23.62 -5.15 -20.75
N ILE A 253 22.81 -4.87 -21.79
CA ILE A 253 21.56 -5.56 -22.12
C ILE A 253 21.82 -6.21 -23.50
N GLY A 254 21.83 -7.55 -23.55
CA GLY A 254 22.28 -8.24 -24.76
C GLY A 254 23.70 -7.82 -25.17
N GLU A 255 23.83 -7.38 -26.41
CA GLU A 255 25.12 -6.91 -26.96
C GLU A 255 25.40 -5.41 -26.72
N GLN A 256 24.38 -4.64 -26.35
CA GLN A 256 24.48 -3.21 -26.11
C GLN A 256 25.02 -2.93 -24.70
N LYS A 257 25.94 -1.99 -24.58
CA LYS A 257 26.58 -1.65 -23.31
C LYS A 257 26.69 -0.14 -23.12
N ILE A 258 26.50 0.30 -21.89
CA ILE A 258 26.67 1.69 -21.45
C ILE A 258 27.60 1.73 -20.24
N MET A 259 28.33 2.84 -20.08
CA MET A 259 29.15 3.07 -18.90
C MET A 259 28.25 3.52 -17.74
N ILE A 260 28.48 2.96 -16.55
CA ILE A 260 27.74 3.37 -15.36
C ILE A 260 28.59 4.32 -14.49
N PRO A 261 27.97 5.26 -13.76
CA PRO A 261 28.65 6.16 -12.83
C PRO A 261 29.45 5.42 -11.76
N GLU A 262 30.52 6.04 -11.28
CA GLU A 262 31.42 5.49 -10.27
C GLU A 262 30.70 5.09 -9.00
N MET A 263 29.78 5.93 -8.52
CA MET A 263 28.97 5.65 -7.33
C MET A 263 28.28 4.28 -7.34
N TRP A 264 27.85 3.79 -8.52
CA TRP A 264 27.23 2.47 -8.65
C TRP A 264 28.27 1.35 -8.79
N ARG A 265 29.45 1.65 -9.36
CA ARG A 265 30.51 0.64 -9.55
C ARG A 265 31.00 0.11 -8.22
N ASP A 266 31.31 1.01 -7.28
CA ASP A 266 31.78 0.64 -5.95
C ASP A 266 30.79 -0.28 -5.24
N LEU A 267 29.49 0.09 -5.26
CA LEU A 267 28.43 -0.71 -4.67
C LEU A 267 28.31 -2.10 -5.31
N ILE A 268 28.42 -2.19 -6.66
CA ILE A 268 28.33 -3.48 -7.37
C ILE A 268 29.56 -4.34 -7.10
N ASP A 269 30.76 -3.74 -7.11
CA ASP A 269 32.04 -4.44 -6.90
C ASP A 269 32.11 -5.03 -5.47
N GLU A 270 31.51 -4.37 -4.48
CA GLU A 270 31.35 -4.90 -3.11
C GLU A 270 30.49 -6.18 -3.05
N GLN A 271 29.53 -6.34 -3.97
CA GLN A 271 28.68 -7.55 -4.01
C GLN A 271 29.38 -8.78 -4.63
N GLY A 272 30.55 -8.58 -5.27
CA GLY A 272 31.23 -9.63 -6.00
C GLY A 272 30.56 -10.02 -7.32
N ASN A 273 30.83 -11.21 -7.81
CA ASN A 273 30.32 -11.67 -9.12
C ASN A 273 28.88 -12.23 -8.98
N ILE A 274 27.89 -11.35 -8.93
CA ILE A 274 26.45 -11.69 -8.88
C ILE A 274 25.76 -11.32 -10.20
N GLY A 275 24.71 -12.07 -10.56
CA GLY A 275 23.79 -11.66 -11.60
C GLY A 275 22.95 -10.48 -11.13
N LEU A 276 22.79 -9.46 -11.98
CA LEU A 276 22.04 -8.25 -11.66
C LEU A 276 20.78 -8.11 -12.51
N SER A 277 19.76 -7.47 -11.93
CA SER A 277 18.57 -6.98 -12.62
C SER A 277 18.47 -5.46 -12.40
N LEU A 278 18.27 -4.72 -13.50
CA LEU A 278 18.01 -3.28 -13.49
C LEU A 278 16.51 -3.05 -13.37
N GLY A 279 16.10 -2.30 -12.36
CA GLY A 279 14.76 -1.76 -12.22
C GLY A 279 14.72 -0.28 -12.58
N ILE A 280 13.80 0.12 -13.45
CA ILE A 280 13.58 1.52 -13.77
C ILE A 280 12.07 1.79 -13.96
N ARG A 281 11.57 2.86 -13.34
CA ARG A 281 10.17 3.22 -13.47
C ARG A 281 9.88 3.82 -14.84
N PRO A 282 8.70 3.56 -15.42
CA PRO A 282 8.31 4.08 -16.73
C PRO A 282 8.43 5.60 -16.86
N GLU A 283 8.11 6.34 -15.81
CA GLU A 283 8.19 7.81 -15.77
C GLU A 283 9.61 8.37 -15.61
N HIS A 284 10.60 7.49 -15.37
CA HIS A 284 12.03 7.86 -15.29
C HIS A 284 12.80 7.49 -16.56
N ILE A 285 12.10 7.11 -17.63
CA ILE A 285 12.67 6.79 -18.92
C ILE A 285 12.41 7.96 -19.87
N GLU A 286 13.51 8.53 -20.35
CA GLU A 286 13.48 9.55 -21.42
C GLU A 286 13.91 8.91 -22.73
N LEU A 287 13.05 9.04 -23.75
CA LEU A 287 13.32 8.53 -25.10
C LEU A 287 13.67 9.68 -26.04
N THR A 288 14.68 9.48 -26.88
CA THR A 288 15.04 10.40 -27.94
C THR A 288 15.20 9.65 -29.27
N LYS A 289 14.94 10.36 -30.41
CA LYS A 289 15.28 9.89 -31.76
C LYS A 289 16.73 10.23 -32.15
N GLU A 290 17.35 11.14 -31.42
CA GLU A 290 18.73 11.52 -31.69
C GLU A 290 19.68 10.37 -31.30
N LYS A 291 20.53 9.99 -32.25
CA LYS A 291 21.49 8.91 -32.05
C LYS A 291 22.45 9.24 -30.92
N ASN A 292 22.51 8.37 -29.93
CA ASN A 292 23.46 8.48 -28.82
C ASN A 292 24.23 7.14 -28.66
N SER A 293 25.55 7.19 -28.81
CA SER A 293 26.41 6.00 -28.67
C SER A 293 26.48 5.46 -27.23
N ASP A 294 26.13 6.30 -26.23
CA ASP A 294 26.19 5.98 -24.82
C ASP A 294 24.81 5.61 -24.25
N ALA A 295 23.84 5.30 -25.12
CA ALA A 295 22.49 4.94 -24.78
C ALA A 295 22.12 3.58 -25.38
N TYR A 296 21.16 2.90 -24.76
CA TYR A 296 20.55 1.71 -25.34
C TYR A 296 19.66 2.11 -26.52
N MET A 297 19.76 1.37 -27.61
CA MET A 297 18.90 1.53 -28.78
C MET A 297 17.74 0.54 -28.68
N GLY A 298 16.54 1.02 -28.92
CA GLY A 298 15.32 0.22 -28.99
C GLY A 298 14.45 0.56 -30.18
N THR A 299 13.42 -0.25 -30.40
CA THR A 299 12.42 -0.05 -31.47
C THR A 299 11.04 0.05 -30.84
N VAL A 300 10.32 1.15 -31.13
CA VAL A 300 8.94 1.36 -30.65
C VAL A 300 8.02 0.31 -31.28
N LYS A 301 7.27 -0.39 -30.43
CA LYS A 301 6.27 -1.38 -30.84
C LYS A 301 4.89 -0.76 -31.02
N TYR A 302 4.38 -0.13 -29.98
CA TYR A 302 3.11 0.57 -29.98
C TYR A 302 3.08 1.67 -28.91
N ILE A 303 2.06 2.52 -28.99
CA ILE A 303 1.86 3.64 -28.08
C ILE A 303 0.43 3.61 -27.58
N GLU A 304 0.26 3.78 -26.27
CA GLU A 304 -1.03 3.93 -25.62
C GLU A 304 -1.23 5.39 -25.19
N ASP A 305 -2.39 5.96 -25.50
CA ASP A 305 -2.79 7.29 -25.03
C ASP A 305 -3.64 7.13 -23.76
N TYR A 306 -3.11 7.59 -22.62
CA TYR A 306 -3.83 7.58 -21.33
C TYR A 306 -4.67 8.85 -21.11
N GLY A 307 -4.76 9.72 -22.12
CA GLY A 307 -5.49 10.98 -22.08
C GLY A 307 -4.67 12.16 -21.51
N ASN A 308 -3.85 11.93 -20.51
CA ASN A 308 -2.95 12.93 -19.92
C ASN A 308 -1.47 12.61 -20.10
N LYS A 309 -1.14 11.41 -20.53
CA LYS A 309 0.22 10.90 -20.77
C LYS A 309 0.18 9.82 -21.85
N TYR A 310 1.35 9.48 -22.36
CA TYR A 310 1.53 8.41 -23.34
C TYR A 310 2.40 7.30 -22.75
N GLY A 311 1.94 6.05 -22.90
CA GLY A 311 2.72 4.85 -22.65
C GLY A 311 3.40 4.40 -23.94
N VAL A 312 4.72 4.51 -24.02
CA VAL A 312 5.51 4.08 -25.18
C VAL A 312 6.13 2.73 -24.90
N TYR A 313 5.65 1.70 -25.59
CA TYR A 313 6.20 0.35 -25.50
C TYR A 313 7.24 0.15 -26.59
N PHE A 314 8.45 -0.18 -26.18
CA PHE A 314 9.57 -0.39 -27.08
C PHE A 314 10.38 -1.62 -26.67
N GLU A 315 11.15 -2.17 -27.58
CA GLU A 315 11.92 -3.39 -27.37
C GLU A 315 13.43 -3.09 -27.44
N ILE A 316 14.19 -3.60 -26.46
CA ILE A 316 15.64 -3.59 -26.42
C ILE A 316 16.11 -5.04 -26.29
N GLU A 317 16.83 -5.57 -27.29
CA GLU A 317 17.42 -6.92 -27.25
C GLU A 317 16.40 -7.99 -26.80
N GLY A 318 15.20 -7.98 -27.37
CA GLY A 318 14.13 -8.90 -27.04
C GLY A 318 13.40 -8.65 -25.71
N ASN A 319 13.76 -7.60 -24.98
CA ASN A 319 13.07 -7.21 -23.75
C ASN A 319 12.09 -6.07 -24.05
N GLU A 320 10.82 -6.25 -23.67
CA GLU A 320 9.82 -5.18 -23.72
C GLU A 320 10.03 -4.21 -22.57
N VAL A 321 10.02 -2.92 -22.88
CA VAL A 321 10.19 -1.80 -21.94
C VAL A 321 9.09 -0.79 -22.18
N ILE A 322 8.57 -0.21 -21.12
CA ILE A 322 7.58 0.86 -21.17
C ILE A 322 8.16 2.17 -20.63
N ALA A 323 8.01 3.26 -21.39
CA ALA A 323 8.24 4.62 -20.95
C ALA A 323 6.90 5.37 -20.82
N VAL A 324 6.78 6.29 -19.86
CA VAL A 324 5.62 7.16 -19.71
C VAL A 324 6.05 8.61 -19.91
N MET A 325 5.48 9.28 -20.92
CA MET A 325 5.85 10.61 -21.39
C MET A 325 4.64 11.56 -21.38
N ASP A 326 4.87 12.84 -21.11
CA ASP A 326 3.80 13.86 -21.15
C ASP A 326 3.41 14.21 -22.60
N ASN A 327 4.36 14.14 -23.54
CA ASN A 327 4.15 14.37 -24.97
C ASN A 327 4.81 13.25 -25.76
N CYS A 328 4.23 12.87 -26.91
CA CYS A 328 4.78 11.81 -27.74
C CYS A 328 4.61 12.16 -29.23
N ASP A 329 5.74 12.28 -29.94
CA ASP A 329 5.84 12.40 -31.39
C ASP A 329 6.38 11.13 -32.08
N LEU A 330 6.53 10.06 -31.28
CA LEU A 330 6.98 8.74 -31.70
C LEU A 330 5.89 8.00 -32.46
N LYS A 331 6.31 7.03 -33.27
CA LYS A 331 5.44 6.10 -34.02
C LYS A 331 5.97 4.68 -33.92
N SER A 332 5.09 3.72 -34.16
CA SER A 332 5.49 2.31 -34.27
C SER A 332 6.62 2.15 -35.30
N ASN A 333 7.62 1.35 -34.96
CA ASN A 333 8.86 1.10 -35.69
C ASN A 333 9.89 2.26 -35.67
N ASP A 334 9.64 3.36 -34.98
CA ASP A 334 10.68 4.36 -34.76
C ASP A 334 11.83 3.75 -33.94
N ILE A 335 13.05 4.11 -34.31
CA ILE A 335 14.25 3.81 -33.51
C ILE A 335 14.37 4.88 -32.43
N VAL A 336 14.54 4.45 -31.19
CA VAL A 336 14.70 5.32 -30.03
C VAL A 336 15.95 4.97 -29.25
N TYR A 337 16.47 5.97 -28.56
CA TYR A 337 17.64 5.81 -27.68
C TYR A 337 17.22 6.14 -26.25
N PHE A 338 17.68 5.31 -25.31
CA PHE A 338 17.36 5.39 -23.89
C PHE A 338 18.63 5.35 -23.05
N LEU A 339 18.85 6.40 -22.28
CA LEU A 339 19.89 6.44 -21.24
C LEU A 339 19.19 6.39 -19.86
N PRO A 340 19.47 5.38 -19.01
CA PRO A 340 18.91 5.34 -17.67
C PRO A 340 19.31 6.56 -16.85
N ASN A 341 18.35 7.17 -16.17
CA ASN A 341 18.68 8.13 -15.13
C ASN A 341 19.23 7.36 -13.92
N PHE A 342 20.54 7.38 -13.76
CA PHE A 342 21.25 6.61 -12.72
C PHE A 342 20.93 7.03 -11.28
N GLU A 343 20.31 8.19 -11.06
CA GLU A 343 19.79 8.58 -9.75
C GLU A 343 18.44 7.92 -9.43
N LYS A 344 17.78 7.34 -10.43
CA LYS A 344 16.41 6.79 -10.34
C LYS A 344 16.33 5.30 -10.65
N ILE A 345 17.45 4.64 -10.85
CA ILE A 345 17.47 3.19 -11.06
C ILE A 345 17.44 2.43 -9.73
N HIS A 346 17.11 1.16 -9.84
CA HIS A 346 17.20 0.17 -8.78
C HIS A 346 18.02 -1.02 -9.29
N LEU A 347 18.94 -1.52 -8.48
CA LEU A 347 19.68 -2.73 -8.82
C LEU A 347 19.32 -3.85 -7.84
N PHE A 348 19.01 -5.01 -8.39
CA PHE A 348 18.63 -6.19 -7.63
C PHE A 348 19.58 -7.35 -7.94
N ASN A 349 19.88 -8.16 -6.94
CA ASN A 349 20.45 -9.47 -7.15
C ASN A 349 19.45 -10.35 -7.91
N ARG A 350 19.83 -10.93 -9.04
CA ARG A 350 18.94 -11.67 -9.93
C ARG A 350 18.38 -12.95 -9.30
N GLU A 351 19.15 -13.60 -8.41
CA GLU A 351 18.76 -14.87 -7.80
C GLU A 351 17.85 -14.67 -6.59
N THR A 352 18.21 -13.71 -5.72
CA THR A 352 17.46 -13.45 -4.50
C THR A 352 16.33 -12.44 -4.69
N GLU A 353 16.30 -11.72 -5.81
CA GLU A 353 15.41 -10.60 -6.12
C GLU A 353 15.49 -9.44 -5.11
N ILE A 354 16.48 -9.43 -4.22
CA ILE A 354 16.68 -8.39 -3.20
C ILE A 354 17.51 -7.24 -3.79
N SER A 355 17.18 -6.01 -3.42
CA SER A 355 17.97 -4.82 -3.75
C SER A 355 19.40 -4.95 -3.20
N ILE A 356 20.39 -4.57 -3.99
CA ILE A 356 21.78 -4.50 -3.53
C ILE A 356 22.07 -3.24 -2.71
N GLY A 357 21.07 -2.39 -2.48
CA GLY A 357 21.18 -1.10 -1.81
C GLY A 357 21.28 0.07 -2.78
N TYR A 358 21.68 1.21 -2.25
CA TYR A 358 21.83 2.47 -2.98
C TYR A 358 23.18 3.10 -2.63
N PRO A 359 23.81 3.83 -3.59
CA PRO A 359 24.97 4.66 -3.30
C PRO A 359 24.68 5.65 -2.18
N LYS A 360 25.71 5.98 -1.37
CA LYS A 360 25.56 6.92 -0.24
C LYS A 360 25.08 8.31 -0.66
N GLU A 361 25.42 8.71 -1.87
CA GLU A 361 25.00 9.96 -2.49
C GLU A 361 23.49 10.02 -2.76
N LEU A 362 22.82 8.86 -2.78
CA LEU A 362 21.37 8.72 -3.02
C LEU A 362 20.59 8.30 -1.77
N GLU A 363 21.26 8.10 -0.63
CA GLU A 363 20.62 7.82 0.67
C GLU A 363 20.11 9.12 1.31
#